data_896e191d64f8cd0e8825fb4653967472
#
_entry.id   896e191d64f8cd0e8825fb4653967472
#
_cell.length_a   1.000
_cell.length_b   1.000
_cell.length_c   1.000
_cell.angle_alpha   90.00
_cell.angle_beta   90.00
_cell.angle_gamma   90.00
#
_symmetry.space_group_name_H-M   'P 1'
#
loop_
_entity.id
_entity.type
_entity.pdbx_description
1 polymer ?
#
loop_
_entity_poly.entity_id
_entity_poly.type
_entity_poly.pdbx_seq_one_letter_code
_entity_poly.pdbx_strand_id
1 'polypeptide(L)'
;MEQNLQNYNEQDNEIEIDIMDLISALWHKAPVIILSGVLLALLAVVGMQLFISPTYQSTTRLYVLAKQNNDTLTNSDLQTSTLLTNDYAELINSRTVTEAVIAQMGQDLTHEDLLGKMEVTVPSDTRILTISVEDEDPYVARDLAVAIRDVASEHIQQVMDVE
;
A
#
# COMPACT_ATOMS: atom_id res chain seq x y z
N MET A 1 12.96 47.25 79.03
CA MET A 1 13.49 47.20 77.67
C MET A 1 13.35 45.73 77.24
N GLU A 2 12.17 45.39 76.76
CA GLU A 2 11.90 44.06 76.29
C GLU A 2 11.73 44.09 74.80
N GLN A 3 12.57 43.40 74.11
CA GLN A 3 12.54 43.27 72.68
C GLN A 3 11.56 42.20 72.32
N ASN A 4 10.55 42.64 71.68
CA ASN A 4 9.54 41.82 71.02
C ASN A 4 10.18 41.14 69.78
N LEU A 5 10.56 39.89 69.91
CA LEU A 5 10.96 39.07 68.77
C LEU A 5 9.67 38.52 68.13
N GLN A 6 9.25 39.20 67.11
CA GLN A 6 8.21 38.73 66.22
C GLN A 6 8.66 37.44 65.54
N ASN A 7 8.04 36.36 65.90
CA ASN A 7 8.10 35.12 65.17
C ASN A 7 7.57 35.36 63.75
N TYR A 8 8.47 35.46 62.81
CA TYR A 8 8.17 35.34 61.41
C TYR A 8 7.95 33.85 61.08
N ASN A 9 6.72 33.39 61.18
CA ASN A 9 6.32 32.13 60.60
C ASN A 9 6.36 32.27 59.09
N GLU A 10 7.47 31.94 58.49
CA GLU A 10 7.52 31.57 57.09
C GLU A 10 6.67 30.29 56.96
N GLN A 11 5.42 30.47 56.55
CA GLN A 11 4.66 29.36 56.01
C GLN A 11 5.32 29.00 54.69
N ASP A 12 6.25 28.06 54.76
CA ASP A 12 6.66 27.28 53.61
C ASP A 12 5.38 26.64 53.03
N ASN A 13 4.84 27.25 52.01
CA ASN A 13 3.86 26.61 51.15
C ASN A 13 4.57 25.52 50.34
N GLU A 14 5.07 24.52 51.03
CA GLU A 14 5.41 23.27 50.39
C GLU A 14 4.10 22.68 49.92
N ILE A 15 3.92 22.69 48.59
CA ILE A 15 2.81 21.99 47.93
C ILE A 15 3.10 20.50 48.09
N GLU A 16 2.70 19.95 49.23
CA GLU A 16 2.67 18.49 49.43
C GLU A 16 1.65 17.93 48.44
N ILE A 17 2.12 17.42 47.33
CA ILE A 17 1.28 16.69 46.37
C ILE A 17 0.98 15.34 47.01
N ASP A 18 -0.14 15.24 47.69
CA ASP A 18 -0.60 13.96 48.23
C ASP A 18 -1.04 13.05 47.06
N ILE A 19 -0.22 12.03 46.83
CA ILE A 19 -0.45 11.04 45.76
C ILE A 19 -1.80 10.35 45.96
N MET A 20 -2.24 10.20 47.22
CA MET A 20 -3.53 9.57 47.53
C MET A 20 -4.71 10.45 47.13
N ASP A 21 -4.59 11.77 47.29
CA ASP A 21 -5.60 12.73 46.82
C ASP A 21 -5.64 12.79 45.32
N LEU A 22 -4.49 12.69 44.65
CA LEU A 22 -4.42 12.63 43.19
C LEU A 22 -5.12 11.37 42.64
N ILE A 23 -4.87 10.20 43.25
CA ILE A 23 -5.51 8.94 42.88
C ILE A 23 -7.02 9.00 43.13
N SER A 24 -7.46 9.56 44.26
CA SER A 24 -8.89 9.68 44.56
C SER A 24 -9.60 10.62 43.61
N ALA A 25 -8.97 11.75 43.24
CA ALA A 25 -9.49 12.68 42.25
C ALA A 25 -9.58 12.03 40.86
N LEU A 26 -8.59 11.24 40.49
CA LEU A 26 -8.57 10.47 39.23
C LEU A 26 -9.70 9.44 39.21
N TRP A 27 -9.91 8.72 40.31
CA TRP A 27 -10.98 7.71 40.43
C TRP A 27 -12.38 8.33 40.31
N HIS A 28 -12.56 9.49 40.95
CA HIS A 28 -13.84 10.23 40.87
C HIS A 28 -14.15 10.76 39.44
N LYS A 29 -13.10 11.08 38.68
CA LYS A 29 -13.20 11.57 37.29
C LYS A 29 -13.07 10.46 36.24
N ALA A 30 -12.78 9.23 36.68
CA ALA A 30 -12.64 8.07 35.80
C ALA A 30 -13.82 7.88 34.81
N PRO A 31 -15.09 7.97 35.22
CA PRO A 31 -16.19 7.79 34.28
C PRO A 31 -16.21 8.86 33.17
N VAL A 32 -15.80 10.10 33.48
CA VAL A 32 -15.71 11.18 32.49
C VAL A 32 -14.56 10.93 31.51
N ILE A 33 -13.43 10.46 32.02
CA ILE A 33 -12.26 10.12 31.19
C ILE A 33 -12.60 8.97 30.26
N ILE A 34 -13.23 7.91 30.79
CA ILE A 34 -13.64 6.76 29.98
C ILE A 34 -14.65 7.17 28.91
N LEU A 35 -15.67 7.96 29.29
CA LEU A 35 -16.68 8.42 28.35
C LEU A 35 -16.09 9.28 27.22
N SER A 36 -15.17 10.19 27.56
CA SER A 36 -14.48 11.02 26.56
C SER A 36 -13.57 10.18 25.64
N GLY A 37 -12.90 9.18 26.19
CA GLY A 37 -12.09 8.23 25.43
C GLY A 37 -12.92 7.42 24.44
N VAL A 38 -14.06 6.89 24.90
CA VAL A 38 -15.01 6.15 24.02
C VAL A 38 -15.58 7.06 22.92
N LEU A 39 -15.93 8.29 23.27
CA LEU A 39 -16.45 9.25 22.29
C LEU A 39 -15.40 9.58 21.20
N LEU A 40 -14.16 9.83 21.61
CA LEU A 40 -13.05 10.07 20.68
C LEU A 40 -12.75 8.85 19.80
N ALA A 41 -12.78 7.65 20.36
CA ALA A 41 -12.60 6.41 19.60
C ALA A 41 -13.70 6.22 18.54
N LEU A 42 -14.96 6.48 18.89
CA LEU A 42 -16.07 6.42 17.93
C LEU A 42 -15.92 7.47 16.82
N LEU A 43 -15.54 8.70 17.14
CA LEU A 43 -15.28 9.73 16.15
C LEU A 43 -14.12 9.37 15.23
N ALA A 44 -13.06 8.75 15.76
CA ALA A 44 -11.93 8.28 14.97
C ALA A 44 -12.32 7.17 13.99
N VAL A 45 -13.13 6.18 14.44
CA VAL A 45 -13.62 5.10 13.57
C VAL A 45 -14.51 5.63 12.46
N VAL A 46 -15.44 6.53 12.79
CA VAL A 46 -16.33 7.16 11.79
C VAL A 46 -15.49 7.99 10.81
N GLY A 47 -14.54 8.76 11.31
CA GLY A 47 -13.61 9.54 10.47
C GLY A 47 -12.83 8.62 9.52
N MET A 48 -12.27 7.52 10.01
CA MET A 48 -11.53 6.57 9.20
C MET A 48 -12.40 5.98 8.06
N GLN A 49 -13.62 5.59 8.35
CA GLN A 49 -14.54 5.04 7.34
C GLN A 49 -14.97 6.06 6.27
N LEU A 50 -15.01 7.36 6.63
CA LEU A 50 -15.39 8.41 5.69
C LEU A 50 -14.24 8.91 4.83
N PHE A 51 -12.99 8.85 5.35
CA PHE A 51 -11.81 9.43 4.68
C PHE A 51 -10.91 8.40 4.01
N ILE A 52 -11.03 7.10 4.34
CA ILE A 52 -10.17 6.06 3.79
C ILE A 52 -11.05 5.11 2.97
N SER A 53 -10.95 5.25 1.63
CA SER A 53 -11.53 4.25 0.71
C SER A 53 -10.73 2.96 0.79
N PRO A 54 -11.37 1.80 0.94
CA PRO A 54 -10.67 0.53 0.85
C PRO A 54 -10.12 0.35 -0.58
N THR A 55 -8.85 -0.02 -0.70
CA THR A 55 -8.23 -0.36 -1.97
C THR A 55 -8.09 -1.88 -2.06
N TYR A 56 -8.53 -2.44 -3.18
CA TYR A 56 -8.46 -3.87 -3.47
C TYR A 56 -7.36 -4.12 -4.49
N GLN A 57 -6.52 -5.13 -4.22
CA GLN A 57 -5.46 -5.53 -5.12
C GLN A 57 -5.80 -6.86 -5.79
N SER A 58 -5.67 -6.90 -7.12
CA SER A 58 -5.74 -8.11 -7.92
C SER A 58 -4.38 -8.41 -8.54
N THR A 59 -3.89 -9.63 -8.38
CA THR A 59 -2.58 -10.04 -8.88
C THR A 59 -2.71 -11.18 -9.87
N THR A 60 -2.08 -11.02 -11.03
CA THR A 60 -1.93 -12.07 -12.05
C THR A 60 -0.47 -12.33 -12.34
N ARG A 61 -0.15 -13.53 -12.84
CA ARG A 61 1.22 -13.92 -13.15
C ARG A 61 1.32 -14.46 -14.56
N LEU A 62 2.35 -14.03 -15.28
CA LEU A 62 2.73 -14.50 -16.60
C LEU A 62 4.05 -15.26 -16.48
N TYR A 63 4.09 -16.43 -17.10
CA TYR A 63 5.34 -17.21 -17.18
C TYR A 63 5.93 -17.03 -18.58
N VAL A 64 7.14 -16.47 -18.63
CA VAL A 64 7.86 -16.23 -19.89
C VAL A 64 8.65 -17.48 -20.28
N LEU A 65 8.31 -18.07 -21.42
CA LEU A 65 9.04 -19.18 -22.01
C LEU A 65 9.86 -18.65 -23.18
N ALA A 66 11.19 -18.71 -23.08
CA ALA A 66 12.02 -18.50 -24.26
C ALA A 66 11.80 -19.67 -25.24
N LYS A 67 11.50 -19.38 -26.51
CA LYS A 67 11.36 -20.38 -27.57
C LYS A 67 12.72 -21.01 -27.81
N GLN A 68 12.86 -22.27 -27.46
CA GLN A 68 14.11 -22.99 -27.50
C GLN A 68 14.19 -23.87 -28.76
N ASN A 69 15.21 -23.66 -29.56
CA ASN A 69 15.47 -24.48 -30.77
C ASN A 69 16.37 -25.70 -30.49
N ASN A 70 16.83 -25.92 -29.23
CA ASN A 70 17.73 -27.03 -28.88
C ASN A 70 17.42 -27.64 -27.51
N ASP A 71 17.53 -28.96 -27.39
CA ASP A 71 17.18 -29.79 -26.23
C ASP A 71 18.08 -29.63 -24.97
N THR A 72 19.05 -28.73 -24.94
CA THR A 72 19.97 -28.59 -23.81
C THR A 72 19.98 -27.18 -23.26
N LEU A 73 19.43 -27.05 -22.03
CA LEU A 73 19.45 -25.80 -21.25
C LEU A 73 20.88 -25.47 -20.81
N THR A 74 21.40 -24.32 -21.22
CA THR A 74 22.70 -23.81 -20.79
C THR A 74 22.49 -22.70 -19.74
N ASN A 75 23.46 -22.50 -18.82
CA ASN A 75 23.43 -21.38 -17.85
C ASN A 75 23.29 -20.01 -18.52
N SER A 76 23.80 -19.86 -19.75
CA SER A 76 23.66 -18.67 -20.57
C SER A 76 22.19 -18.42 -20.94
N ASP A 77 21.41 -19.47 -21.22
CA ASP A 77 20.00 -19.36 -21.60
C ASP A 77 19.13 -18.90 -20.40
N LEU A 78 19.55 -19.27 -19.19
CA LEU A 78 18.89 -18.83 -17.96
C LEU A 78 19.07 -17.33 -17.72
N GLN A 79 20.29 -16.82 -17.92
CA GLN A 79 20.58 -15.39 -17.77
C GLN A 79 19.89 -14.57 -18.87
N THR A 80 19.90 -15.04 -20.10
CA THR A 80 19.20 -14.38 -21.22
C THR A 80 17.69 -14.33 -20.96
N SER A 81 17.10 -15.40 -20.44
CA SER A 81 15.67 -15.44 -20.12
C SER A 81 15.29 -14.45 -19.01
N THR A 82 16.18 -14.21 -18.04
CA THR A 82 15.93 -13.21 -16.99
C THR A 82 15.99 -11.77 -17.55
N LEU A 83 16.91 -11.48 -18.45
CA LEU A 83 16.97 -10.19 -19.13
C LEU A 83 15.73 -9.93 -19.98
N LEU A 84 15.30 -10.93 -20.77
CA LEU A 84 14.07 -10.84 -21.56
C LEU A 84 12.83 -10.60 -20.69
N THR A 85 12.78 -11.17 -19.50
CA THR A 85 11.63 -10.95 -18.60
C THR A 85 11.55 -9.50 -18.12
N ASN A 86 12.69 -8.83 -17.90
CA ASN A 86 12.71 -7.40 -17.58
C ASN A 86 12.28 -6.55 -18.79
N ASP A 87 12.73 -6.91 -20.00
CA ASP A 87 12.32 -6.21 -21.23
C ASP A 87 10.80 -6.31 -21.43
N TYR A 88 10.21 -7.46 -21.14
CA TYR A 88 8.74 -7.63 -21.18
C TYR A 88 8.02 -6.84 -20.10
N ALA A 89 8.60 -6.66 -18.92
CA ALA A 89 8.03 -5.79 -17.89
C ALA A 89 7.94 -4.33 -18.38
N GLU A 90 9.00 -3.84 -19.03
CA GLU A 90 9.01 -2.52 -19.66
C GLU A 90 7.99 -2.42 -20.81
N LEU A 91 7.87 -3.48 -21.61
CA LEU A 91 6.88 -3.54 -22.69
C LEU A 91 5.45 -3.41 -22.17
N ILE A 92 5.13 -4.09 -21.06
CA ILE A 92 3.79 -4.03 -20.42
C ILE A 92 3.49 -2.62 -19.91
N ASN A 93 4.50 -1.91 -19.38
CA ASN A 93 4.36 -0.53 -18.94
C ASN A 93 4.31 0.48 -20.10
N SER A 94 4.52 0.02 -21.34
CA SER A 94 4.52 0.90 -22.50
C SER A 94 3.14 1.50 -22.79
N ARG A 95 3.14 2.67 -23.41
CA ARG A 95 1.91 3.36 -23.83
C ARG A 95 1.07 2.51 -24.79
N THR A 96 1.70 1.72 -25.65
CA THR A 96 1.02 0.86 -26.62
C THR A 96 0.14 -0.19 -25.91
N VAL A 97 0.65 -0.85 -24.89
CA VAL A 97 -0.08 -1.87 -24.14
C VAL A 97 -1.15 -1.23 -23.27
N THR A 98 -0.81 -0.17 -22.53
CA THR A 98 -1.76 0.49 -21.62
C THR A 98 -2.93 1.13 -22.37
N GLU A 99 -2.71 1.80 -23.51
CA GLU A 99 -3.77 2.35 -24.34
C GLU A 99 -4.68 1.26 -24.94
N ALA A 100 -4.10 0.11 -25.32
CA ALA A 100 -4.89 -1.02 -25.80
C ALA A 100 -5.80 -1.60 -24.69
N VAL A 101 -5.28 -1.71 -23.46
CA VAL A 101 -6.07 -2.12 -22.28
C VAL A 101 -7.19 -1.14 -22.00
N ILE A 102 -6.91 0.15 -21.98
CA ILE A 102 -7.91 1.21 -21.75
C ILE A 102 -9.01 1.16 -22.81
N ALA A 103 -8.63 1.00 -24.09
CA ALA A 103 -9.57 0.87 -25.18
C ALA A 103 -10.45 -0.38 -25.08
N GLN A 104 -9.87 -1.52 -24.65
CA GLN A 104 -10.60 -2.77 -24.45
C GLN A 104 -11.59 -2.68 -23.28
N MET A 105 -11.22 -2.00 -22.21
CA MET A 105 -12.07 -1.82 -21.03
C MET A 105 -13.14 -0.77 -21.22
N GLY A 106 -12.97 0.15 -22.19
CA GLY A 106 -13.91 1.25 -22.44
C GLY A 106 -14.04 2.22 -21.26
N GLN A 107 -13.01 2.32 -20.43
CA GLN A 107 -12.94 3.22 -19.27
C GLN A 107 -12.32 4.54 -19.67
N ASP A 108 -12.74 5.62 -19.01
CA ASP A 108 -12.16 6.96 -19.17
C ASP A 108 -10.93 7.12 -18.27
N LEU A 109 -9.88 6.35 -18.60
CA LEU A 109 -8.59 6.36 -17.93
C LEU A 109 -7.52 6.87 -18.87
N THR A 110 -6.55 7.59 -18.34
CA THR A 110 -5.32 7.92 -19.09
C THR A 110 -4.26 6.83 -18.90
N HIS A 111 -3.22 6.85 -19.74
CA HIS A 111 -2.06 5.99 -19.58
C HIS A 111 -1.43 6.14 -18.18
N GLU A 112 -1.29 7.38 -17.72
CA GLU A 112 -0.71 7.73 -16.42
C GLU A 112 -1.58 7.22 -15.26
N ASP A 113 -2.91 7.29 -15.39
CA ASP A 113 -3.84 6.76 -14.38
C ASP A 113 -3.72 5.24 -14.27
N LEU A 114 -3.63 4.54 -15.39
CA LEU A 114 -3.46 3.09 -15.38
C LEU A 114 -2.12 2.68 -14.80
N LEU A 115 -1.02 3.37 -15.13
CA LEU A 115 0.29 3.14 -14.52
C LEU A 115 0.29 3.38 -13.02
N GLY A 116 -0.47 4.38 -12.54
CA GLY A 116 -0.63 4.64 -11.11
C GLY A 116 -1.39 3.56 -10.36
N LYS A 117 -2.19 2.76 -11.06
CA LYS A 117 -2.99 1.65 -10.51
C LYS A 117 -2.33 0.29 -10.67
N MET A 118 -1.30 0.16 -11.51
CA MET A 118 -0.65 -1.12 -11.79
C MET A 118 0.81 -1.14 -11.38
N GLU A 119 1.27 -2.30 -10.96
CA GLU A 119 2.66 -2.57 -10.66
C GLU A 119 3.09 -3.86 -11.37
N VAL A 120 4.16 -3.77 -12.14
CA VAL A 120 4.75 -4.92 -12.83
C VAL A 120 6.09 -5.24 -12.18
N THR A 121 6.22 -6.42 -11.61
CA THR A 121 7.43 -6.87 -10.91
C THR A 121 7.94 -8.19 -11.47
N VAL A 122 9.26 -8.31 -11.51
CA VAL A 122 9.97 -9.54 -11.84
C VAL A 122 10.75 -9.97 -10.60
N PRO A 123 10.31 -11.03 -9.89
CA PRO A 123 11.09 -11.55 -8.77
C PRO A 123 12.48 -12.01 -9.24
N SER A 124 13.51 -11.71 -8.45
CA SER A 124 14.90 -12.03 -8.79
C SER A 124 15.06 -13.51 -9.15
N ASP A 125 15.84 -13.76 -10.20
CA ASP A 125 16.18 -15.10 -10.70
C ASP A 125 14.97 -15.95 -11.13
N THR A 126 13.86 -15.31 -11.51
CA THR A 126 12.67 -16.01 -12.01
C THR A 126 12.30 -15.54 -13.42
N ARG A 127 11.46 -16.34 -14.11
CA ARG A 127 10.85 -16.02 -15.40
C ARG A 127 9.36 -15.69 -15.23
N ILE A 128 9.01 -15.24 -14.03
CA ILE A 128 7.62 -14.95 -13.69
C ILE A 128 7.48 -13.43 -13.65
N LEU A 129 6.61 -12.91 -14.50
CA LEU A 129 6.10 -11.56 -14.45
C LEU A 129 4.89 -11.53 -13.53
N THR A 130 4.94 -10.71 -12.53
CA THR A 130 3.81 -10.48 -11.61
C THR A 130 3.24 -9.10 -11.91
N ILE A 131 1.96 -9.06 -12.24
CA ILE A 131 1.20 -7.84 -12.50
C ILE A 131 0.19 -7.70 -11.38
N SER A 132 0.28 -6.64 -10.61
CA SER A 132 -0.65 -6.28 -9.55
C SER A 132 -1.40 -5.01 -9.95
N VAL A 133 -2.70 -5.00 -9.74
CA VAL A 133 -3.57 -3.85 -10.04
C VAL A 133 -4.37 -3.50 -8.80
N GLU A 134 -4.40 -2.22 -8.46
CA GLU A 134 -5.14 -1.68 -7.32
C GLU A 134 -6.29 -0.80 -7.80
N ASP A 135 -7.47 -1.01 -7.20
CA ASP A 135 -8.65 -0.19 -7.46
C ASP A 135 -9.58 -0.17 -6.23
N GLU A 136 -10.44 0.84 -6.15
CA GLU A 136 -11.47 0.93 -5.10
C GLU A 136 -12.58 -0.11 -5.31
N ASP A 137 -12.79 -0.57 -6.54
CA ASP A 137 -13.72 -1.64 -6.88
C ASP A 137 -12.97 -2.95 -7.16
N PRO A 138 -13.23 -4.03 -6.37
CA PRO A 138 -12.57 -5.32 -6.55
C PRO A 138 -12.85 -5.97 -7.91
N TYR A 139 -13.99 -5.67 -8.53
CA TYR A 139 -14.31 -6.19 -9.85
C TYR A 139 -13.51 -5.47 -10.94
N VAL A 140 -13.35 -4.15 -10.82
CA VAL A 140 -12.51 -3.36 -11.72
C VAL A 140 -11.04 -3.76 -11.60
N ALA A 141 -10.51 -3.91 -10.38
CA ALA A 141 -9.15 -4.38 -10.16
C ALA A 141 -8.90 -5.74 -10.82
N ARG A 142 -9.85 -6.68 -10.68
CA ARG A 142 -9.76 -8.01 -11.32
C ARG A 142 -9.80 -7.90 -12.85
N ASP A 143 -10.76 -7.17 -13.38
CA ASP A 143 -10.99 -7.09 -14.82
C ASP A 143 -9.84 -6.37 -15.53
N LEU A 144 -9.27 -5.33 -14.91
CA LEU A 144 -8.04 -4.67 -15.36
C LEU A 144 -6.84 -5.62 -15.35
N ALA A 145 -6.64 -6.39 -14.28
CA ALA A 145 -5.53 -7.34 -14.19
C ALA A 145 -5.63 -8.43 -15.27
N VAL A 146 -6.85 -8.88 -15.60
CA VAL A 146 -7.11 -9.84 -16.67
C VAL A 146 -6.85 -9.20 -18.04
N ALA A 147 -7.35 -8.00 -18.29
CA ALA A 147 -7.18 -7.29 -19.55
C ALA A 147 -5.69 -7.00 -19.82
N ILE A 148 -4.95 -6.51 -18.81
CA ILE A 148 -3.51 -6.27 -18.93
C ILE A 148 -2.76 -7.57 -19.29
N ARG A 149 -3.07 -8.68 -18.60
CA ARG A 149 -2.47 -9.99 -18.90
C ARG A 149 -2.73 -10.42 -20.36
N ASP A 150 -3.96 -10.29 -20.81
CA ASP A 150 -4.36 -10.78 -22.13
C ASP A 150 -3.73 -9.92 -23.24
N VAL A 151 -3.81 -8.59 -23.14
CA VAL A 151 -3.18 -7.66 -24.08
C VAL A 151 -1.66 -7.82 -24.08
N ALA A 152 -1.04 -7.94 -22.89
CA ALA A 152 0.39 -8.14 -22.75
C ALA A 152 0.84 -9.47 -23.42
N SER A 153 0.08 -10.55 -23.19
CA SER A 153 0.38 -11.85 -23.80
C SER A 153 0.31 -11.80 -25.33
N GLU A 154 -0.72 -11.14 -25.86
CA GLU A 154 -0.86 -10.97 -27.31
C GLU A 154 0.29 -10.13 -27.89
N HIS A 155 0.62 -9.02 -27.24
CA HIS A 155 1.66 -8.13 -27.72
C HIS A 155 3.05 -8.76 -27.67
N ILE A 156 3.37 -9.51 -26.60
CA ILE A 156 4.62 -10.27 -26.48
C ILE A 156 4.71 -11.32 -27.59
N GLN A 157 3.62 -12.05 -27.90
CA GLN A 157 3.60 -13.02 -28.98
C GLN A 157 3.83 -12.35 -30.34
N GLN A 158 3.21 -11.21 -30.60
CA GLN A 158 3.42 -10.47 -31.85
C GLN A 158 4.87 -10.04 -32.04
N VAL A 159 5.54 -9.58 -30.98
CA VAL A 159 6.95 -9.20 -31.02
C VAL A 159 7.84 -10.42 -31.28
N MET A 160 7.53 -11.57 -30.67
CA MET A 160 8.30 -12.82 -30.85
C MET A 160 8.09 -13.50 -32.19
N ASP A 161 6.94 -13.30 -32.86
CA ASP A 161 6.66 -13.90 -34.17
C ASP A 161 7.26 -13.11 -35.36
N VAL A 162 7.77 -11.90 -35.11
CA VAL A 162 8.40 -11.03 -36.13
C VAL A 162 9.90 -11.30 -36.30
N GLU A 163 10.53 -12.01 -35.34
CA GLU A 163 11.93 -12.44 -35.44
C GLU A 163 12.05 -13.88 -35.99
#